data_f78b810ba765ccc27249109dada3fc14
#
_entry.id   f78b810ba765ccc27249109dada3fc14
#
_cell.length_a   1.000
_cell.length_b   1.000
_cell.length_c   1.000
_cell.angle_alpha   90.00
_cell.angle_beta   90.00
_cell.angle_gamma   90.00
#
_symmetry.space_group_name_H-M   'P 1'
#
loop_
_entity.id
_entity.type
_entity.pdbx_description
1 polymer ?
#
loop_
_entity_poly.entity_id
_entity_poly.type
_entity_poly.pdbx_seq_one_letter_code
_entity_poly.pdbx_strand_id
1 'polypeptide(L)'
;MERPKETHKDDRRVRRTRAQLRRALSELLREKTPDQLSVTELTQRADVNRGTFYCHYRDIYDMLDQLEAETLEEFSALMDSYPAARLKGGLRPILEDVFLFIQRNLDLAGSAMNLWGRSNFLERLKALLRDKVTRDWSSLYRFPDAAQRDHCLNFLVGGAIGLVQSWMEGGGRETPQEMAALAEGLILQGIQSFGLQSKRPG
;
A
#
# COMPACT_ATOMS: atom_id res chain seq x y z
N MET A 1 29.02 -21.32 26.95
CA MET A 1 28.04 -22.38 26.68
C MET A 1 26.77 -21.71 26.19
N GLU A 2 26.61 -21.68 24.86
CA GLU A 2 25.61 -20.89 24.13
C GLU A 2 24.22 -21.48 24.22
N ARG A 3 23.19 -20.62 24.41
CA ARG A 3 21.78 -20.94 24.12
C ARG A 3 21.27 -20.07 22.95
N PRO A 4 21.39 -20.50 21.69
CA PRO A 4 20.83 -19.74 20.56
C PRO A 4 19.67 -20.44 19.85
N LYS A 5 18.94 -21.39 20.41
CA LYS A 5 17.89 -22.15 19.69
C LYS A 5 16.43 -21.79 20.05
N GLU A 6 16.18 -21.01 21.10
CA GLU A 6 14.81 -20.65 21.51
C GLU A 6 14.24 -19.48 20.71
N THR A 7 15.04 -18.52 20.28
CA THR A 7 14.60 -17.31 19.57
C THR A 7 13.96 -17.59 18.21
N HIS A 8 14.48 -18.53 17.42
CA HIS A 8 13.94 -18.84 16.09
C HIS A 8 12.60 -19.58 16.10
N LYS A 9 12.31 -20.35 17.14
CA LYS A 9 11.05 -21.11 17.27
C LYS A 9 9.91 -20.20 17.76
N ASP A 10 10.22 -19.30 18.66
CA ASP A 10 9.29 -18.26 19.13
C ASP A 10 8.92 -17.28 18.01
N ASP A 11 9.87 -16.87 17.20
CA ASP A 11 9.69 -15.97 16.08
C ASP A 11 8.75 -16.55 14.99
N ARG A 12 8.86 -17.87 14.74
CA ARG A 12 7.95 -18.58 13.80
C ARG A 12 6.54 -18.69 14.36
N ARG A 13 6.40 -18.93 15.66
CA ARG A 13 5.10 -19.05 16.32
C ARG A 13 4.38 -17.71 16.33
N VAL A 14 5.09 -16.65 16.69
CA VAL A 14 4.59 -15.28 16.66
C VAL A 14 4.11 -14.89 15.26
N ARG A 15 4.93 -15.10 14.23
CA ARG A 15 4.57 -14.81 12.84
C ARG A 15 3.34 -15.60 12.38
N ARG A 16 3.26 -16.89 12.72
CA ARG A 16 2.09 -17.71 12.39
C ARG A 16 0.83 -17.19 13.05
N THR A 17 0.87 -16.87 14.33
CA THR A 17 -0.25 -16.32 15.08
C THR A 17 -0.71 -14.99 14.48
N ARG A 18 0.22 -14.07 14.19
CA ARG A 18 -0.12 -12.79 13.56
C ARG A 18 -0.76 -12.98 12.19
N ALA A 19 -0.27 -13.92 11.38
CA ALA A 19 -0.85 -14.24 10.08
C ALA A 19 -2.28 -14.80 10.19
N GLN A 20 -2.54 -15.68 11.18
CA GLN A 20 -3.88 -16.22 11.44
C GLN A 20 -4.85 -15.11 11.86
N LEU A 21 -4.44 -14.24 12.80
CA LEU A 21 -5.25 -13.11 13.25
C LEU A 21 -5.51 -12.12 12.09
N ARG A 22 -4.49 -11.79 11.29
CA ARG A 22 -4.62 -10.91 10.12
C ARG A 22 -5.63 -11.45 9.12
N ARG A 23 -5.55 -12.75 8.81
CA ARG A 23 -6.50 -13.41 7.90
C ARG A 23 -7.92 -13.36 8.43
N ALA A 24 -8.13 -13.74 9.70
CA ALA A 24 -9.45 -13.71 10.33
C ALA A 24 -10.04 -12.31 10.38
N LEU A 25 -9.21 -11.29 10.67
CA LEU A 25 -9.62 -9.89 10.63
C LEU A 25 -10.08 -9.49 9.24
N SER A 26 -9.31 -9.83 8.21
CA SER A 26 -9.64 -9.57 6.80
C SER A 26 -10.98 -10.17 6.40
N GLU A 27 -11.24 -11.43 6.79
CA GLU A 27 -12.50 -12.11 6.52
C GLU A 27 -13.68 -11.41 7.21
N LEU A 28 -13.52 -11.06 8.48
CA LEU A 28 -14.58 -10.40 9.27
C LEU A 28 -14.88 -8.97 8.78
N LEU A 29 -13.86 -8.24 8.37
CA LEU A 29 -14.03 -6.88 7.86
C LEU A 29 -14.75 -6.80 6.50
N ARG A 30 -14.88 -7.91 5.77
CA ARG A 30 -15.76 -7.99 4.58
C ARG A 30 -17.25 -7.98 4.95
N GLU A 31 -17.58 -8.41 6.16
CA GLU A 31 -18.94 -8.60 6.64
C GLU A 31 -19.39 -7.49 7.61
N LYS A 32 -18.43 -6.86 8.32
CA LYS A 32 -18.68 -5.96 9.44
C LYS A 32 -17.72 -4.78 9.47
N THR A 33 -18.13 -3.70 10.10
CA THR A 33 -17.25 -2.58 10.43
C THR A 33 -16.44 -2.87 11.72
N PRO A 34 -15.28 -2.24 11.95
CA PRO A 34 -14.43 -2.49 13.12
C PRO A 34 -15.13 -2.32 14.46
N ASP A 35 -16.05 -1.37 14.57
CA ASP A 35 -16.85 -1.12 15.78
C ASP A 35 -17.83 -2.25 16.09
N GLN A 36 -18.16 -3.10 15.10
CA GLN A 36 -18.99 -4.28 15.26
C GLN A 36 -18.19 -5.55 15.59
N LEU A 37 -16.85 -5.48 15.54
CA LEU A 37 -15.98 -6.62 15.80
C LEU A 37 -15.63 -6.74 17.29
N SER A 38 -15.60 -7.98 17.76
CA SER A 38 -15.09 -8.29 19.11
C SER A 38 -13.82 -9.12 19.04
N VAL A 39 -12.93 -8.96 20.02
CA VAL A 39 -11.73 -9.79 20.15
C VAL A 39 -12.10 -11.27 20.28
N THR A 40 -13.25 -11.58 20.91
CA THR A 40 -13.74 -12.97 21.04
C THR A 40 -14.03 -13.58 19.67
N GLU A 41 -14.78 -12.87 18.84
CA GLU A 41 -15.13 -13.33 17.49
C GLU A 41 -13.89 -13.48 16.61
N LEU A 42 -12.97 -12.50 16.63
CA LEU A 42 -11.73 -12.54 15.89
C LEU A 42 -10.87 -13.76 16.29
N THR A 43 -10.70 -13.98 17.59
CA THR A 43 -9.87 -15.08 18.09
C THR A 43 -10.48 -16.45 17.83
N GLN A 44 -11.81 -16.57 17.88
CA GLN A 44 -12.53 -17.78 17.47
C GLN A 44 -12.34 -18.05 15.95
N ARG A 45 -12.50 -17.04 15.10
CA ARG A 45 -12.30 -17.18 13.65
C ARG A 45 -10.84 -17.53 13.30
N ALA A 46 -9.89 -16.99 14.06
CA ALA A 46 -8.46 -17.24 13.87
C ALA A 46 -7.96 -18.56 14.45
N ASP A 47 -8.77 -19.26 15.23
CA ASP A 47 -8.36 -20.41 16.05
C ASP A 47 -7.15 -20.08 16.96
N VAL A 48 -7.25 -18.94 17.66
CA VAL A 48 -6.20 -18.42 18.55
C VAL A 48 -6.81 -18.13 19.93
N ASN A 49 -6.08 -18.43 21.00
CA ASN A 49 -6.51 -18.09 22.34
C ASN A 49 -6.52 -16.57 22.56
N ARG A 50 -7.55 -16.04 23.28
CA ARG A 50 -7.66 -14.61 23.61
C ARG A 50 -6.41 -14.06 24.32
N GLY A 51 -5.81 -14.85 25.23
CA GLY A 51 -4.55 -14.47 25.90
C GLY A 51 -3.42 -14.25 24.90
N THR A 52 -3.37 -15.09 23.86
CA THR A 52 -2.37 -14.93 22.78
C THR A 52 -2.62 -13.65 21.96
N PHE A 53 -3.88 -13.28 21.70
CA PHE A 53 -4.20 -12.01 21.07
C PHE A 53 -3.64 -10.83 21.87
N TYR A 54 -3.91 -10.80 23.18
CA TYR A 54 -3.46 -9.70 24.05
C TYR A 54 -1.94 -9.66 24.28
N CYS A 55 -1.20 -10.71 23.91
CA CYS A 55 0.26 -10.65 23.84
C CYS A 55 0.77 -9.79 22.64
N HIS A 56 -0.08 -9.55 21.63
CA HIS A 56 0.29 -8.85 20.40
C HIS A 56 -0.41 -7.51 20.24
N TYR A 57 -1.68 -7.41 20.66
CA TYR A 57 -2.55 -6.27 20.42
C TYR A 57 -3.37 -5.95 21.65
N ARG A 58 -3.61 -4.66 21.92
CA ARG A 58 -4.48 -4.20 23.02
C ARG A 58 -5.96 -4.44 22.73
N ASP A 59 -6.35 -4.15 21.48
CA ASP A 59 -7.72 -4.28 20.97
C ASP A 59 -7.71 -4.39 19.44
N ILE A 60 -8.91 -4.40 18.83
CA ILE A 60 -9.09 -4.46 17.37
C ILE A 60 -8.48 -3.22 16.68
N TYR A 61 -8.61 -2.04 17.27
CA TYR A 61 -8.10 -0.81 16.68
C TYR A 61 -6.57 -0.75 16.70
N ASP A 62 -5.96 -1.16 17.83
CA ASP A 62 -4.49 -1.29 17.92
C ASP A 62 -3.94 -2.28 16.88
N MET A 63 -4.67 -3.38 16.63
CA MET A 63 -4.30 -4.32 15.58
C MET A 63 -4.39 -3.68 14.19
N LEU A 64 -5.45 -2.93 13.91
CA LEU A 64 -5.60 -2.20 12.64
C LEU A 64 -4.50 -1.16 12.44
N ASP A 65 -4.22 -0.35 13.46
CA ASP A 65 -3.17 0.68 13.40
C ASP A 65 -1.80 0.07 13.10
N GLN A 66 -1.48 -1.08 13.74
CA GLN A 66 -0.23 -1.78 13.46
C GLN A 66 -0.18 -2.35 12.04
N LEU A 67 -1.27 -2.94 11.54
CA LEU A 67 -1.35 -3.46 10.17
C LEU A 67 -1.25 -2.35 9.12
N GLU A 68 -1.87 -1.19 9.37
CA GLU A 68 -1.73 -0.02 8.51
C GLU A 68 -0.28 0.48 8.46
N ALA A 69 0.39 0.57 9.62
CA ALA A 69 1.78 0.97 9.69
C ALA A 69 2.70 -0.01 8.93
N GLU A 70 2.54 -1.32 9.15
CA GLU A 70 3.27 -2.36 8.43
C GLU A 70 3.06 -2.25 6.91
N THR A 71 1.81 -2.06 6.47
CA THR A 71 1.47 -1.92 5.05
C THR A 71 2.14 -0.69 4.42
N LEU A 72 2.18 0.44 5.14
CA LEU A 72 2.87 1.64 4.66
C LEU A 72 4.39 1.45 4.59
N GLU A 73 4.98 0.75 5.55
CA GLU A 73 6.41 0.42 5.54
C GLU A 73 6.76 -0.49 4.36
N GLU A 74 5.97 -1.56 4.14
CA GLU A 74 6.15 -2.46 3.00
C GLU A 74 6.00 -1.72 1.67
N PHE A 75 5.01 -0.82 1.56
CA PHE A 75 4.81 -0.01 0.36
C PHE A 75 5.96 0.99 0.15
N SER A 76 6.46 1.62 1.22
CA SER A 76 7.62 2.51 1.15
C SER A 76 8.85 1.77 0.65
N ALA A 77 9.13 0.58 1.19
CA ALA A 77 10.23 -0.27 0.76
C ALA A 77 10.11 -0.68 -0.73
N LEU A 78 8.88 -1.02 -1.18
CA LEU A 78 8.61 -1.27 -2.58
C LEU A 78 8.97 -0.05 -3.44
N MET A 79 8.47 1.14 -3.09
CA MET A 79 8.75 2.36 -3.82
C MET A 79 10.24 2.70 -3.84
N ASP A 80 10.97 2.48 -2.76
CA ASP A 80 12.40 2.76 -2.66
C ASP A 80 13.26 1.74 -3.44
N SER A 81 12.73 0.55 -3.76
CA SER A 81 13.39 -0.41 -4.65
C SER A 81 13.48 0.06 -6.11
N TYR A 82 12.76 1.14 -6.46
CA TYR A 82 12.75 1.77 -7.78
C TYR A 82 13.36 3.18 -7.74
N PRO A 83 14.69 3.32 -7.73
CA PRO A 83 15.33 4.63 -7.80
C PRO A 83 15.07 5.30 -9.16
N ALA A 84 15.18 6.63 -9.23
CA ALA A 84 14.93 7.42 -10.44
C ALA A 84 15.69 6.91 -11.69
N ALA A 85 16.90 6.38 -11.50
CA ALA A 85 17.69 5.81 -12.60
C ALA A 85 17.01 4.59 -13.26
N ARG A 86 16.32 3.76 -12.46
CA ARG A 86 15.57 2.60 -12.98
C ARG A 86 14.30 3.01 -13.70
N LEU A 87 13.66 4.10 -13.27
CA LEU A 87 12.44 4.64 -13.89
C LEU A 87 12.68 5.23 -15.29
N LYS A 88 13.94 5.54 -15.66
CA LYS A 88 14.28 5.96 -17.03
C LYS A 88 13.98 4.88 -18.09
N GLY A 89 13.98 3.61 -17.71
CA GLY A 89 13.64 2.48 -18.57
C GLY A 89 12.15 2.24 -18.77
N GLY A 90 11.29 3.02 -18.11
CA GLY A 90 9.82 2.90 -18.13
C GLY A 90 9.22 2.75 -16.74
N LEU A 91 7.92 3.01 -16.65
CA LEU A 91 7.19 2.95 -15.42
C LEU A 91 6.50 1.58 -15.20
N ARG A 92 6.40 0.76 -16.25
CA ARG A 92 5.69 -0.51 -16.22
C ARG A 92 6.09 -1.42 -15.04
N PRO A 93 7.39 -1.67 -14.78
CA PRO A 93 7.77 -2.60 -13.72
C PRO A 93 7.33 -2.16 -12.32
N ILE A 94 7.49 -0.86 -12.00
CA ILE A 94 7.03 -0.34 -10.69
C ILE A 94 5.50 -0.38 -10.59
N LEU A 95 4.78 -0.06 -11.67
CA LEU A 95 3.32 -0.09 -11.68
C LEU A 95 2.79 -1.52 -11.52
N GLU A 96 3.38 -2.51 -12.18
CA GLU A 96 3.04 -3.92 -12.01
C GLU A 96 3.23 -4.37 -10.56
N ASP A 97 4.37 -4.06 -9.95
CA ASP A 97 4.65 -4.40 -8.56
C ASP A 97 3.71 -3.67 -7.59
N VAL A 98 3.33 -2.42 -7.86
CA VAL A 98 2.33 -1.67 -7.08
C VAL A 98 0.97 -2.33 -7.17
N PHE A 99 0.48 -2.67 -8.35
CA PHE A 99 -0.82 -3.35 -8.50
C PHE A 99 -0.81 -4.76 -7.92
N LEU A 100 0.29 -5.50 -8.03
CA LEU A 100 0.47 -6.78 -7.35
C LEU A 100 0.46 -6.62 -5.81
N PHE A 101 1.11 -5.60 -5.30
CA PHE A 101 1.10 -5.29 -3.87
C PHE A 101 -0.31 -4.98 -3.38
N ILE A 102 -1.06 -4.15 -4.11
CA ILE A 102 -2.45 -3.83 -3.81
C ILE A 102 -3.30 -5.10 -3.84
N GLN A 103 -3.18 -5.93 -4.87
CA GLN A 103 -3.93 -7.17 -5.00
C GLN A 103 -3.69 -8.13 -3.83
N ARG A 104 -2.44 -8.27 -3.38
CA ARG A 104 -2.09 -9.12 -2.22
C ARG A 104 -2.65 -8.59 -0.90
N ASN A 105 -2.86 -7.30 -0.81
CA ASN A 105 -3.39 -6.62 0.37
C ASN A 105 -4.86 -6.25 0.23
N LEU A 106 -5.54 -6.63 -0.88
CA LEU A 106 -6.95 -6.29 -1.17
C LEU A 106 -7.89 -6.69 -0.04
N ASP A 107 -7.65 -7.81 0.62
CA ASP A 107 -8.46 -8.27 1.74
C ASP A 107 -8.40 -7.32 2.95
N LEU A 108 -7.28 -6.64 3.15
CA LEU A 108 -7.13 -5.56 4.13
C LEU A 108 -7.58 -4.21 3.54
N ALA A 109 -7.28 -3.95 2.26
CA ALA A 109 -7.57 -2.70 1.60
C ALA A 109 -9.07 -2.53 1.28
N GLY A 110 -9.81 -3.59 0.92
CA GLY A 110 -11.27 -3.53 0.76
C GLY A 110 -11.98 -3.17 2.05
N SER A 111 -11.43 -3.63 3.18
CA SER A 111 -11.88 -3.26 4.52
C SER A 111 -11.41 -1.86 4.91
N ALA A 112 -10.19 -1.49 4.51
CA ALA A 112 -9.65 -0.15 4.71
C ALA A 112 -10.42 0.91 3.92
N MET A 113 -11.08 0.57 2.79
CA MET A 113 -11.97 1.54 2.10
C MET A 113 -13.16 1.95 2.98
N ASN A 114 -13.74 1.03 3.76
CA ASN A 114 -14.72 1.37 4.78
C ASN A 114 -14.09 2.08 6.01
N LEU A 115 -12.78 1.88 6.24
CA LEU A 115 -11.99 2.53 7.30
C LEU A 115 -11.35 3.84 6.84
N TRP A 116 -11.17 4.06 5.54
CA TRP A 116 -10.54 5.28 4.99
C TRP A 116 -11.24 6.59 5.38
N GLY A 117 -12.50 6.51 5.81
CA GLY A 117 -13.18 7.65 6.41
C GLY A 117 -12.81 7.93 7.87
N ARG A 118 -12.11 7.02 8.56
CA ARG A 118 -11.77 7.12 10.00
C ARG A 118 -10.27 7.09 10.29
N SER A 119 -9.44 6.51 9.39
CA SER A 119 -7.98 6.47 9.56
C SER A 119 -7.28 7.52 8.69
N ASN A 120 -6.12 7.94 9.13
CA ASN A 120 -5.23 8.81 8.33
C ASN A 120 -4.40 8.01 7.30
N PHE A 121 -4.72 6.74 7.06
CA PHE A 121 -3.95 5.84 6.18
C PHE A 121 -3.83 6.40 4.76
N LEU A 122 -4.97 6.82 4.16
CA LEU A 122 -4.98 7.36 2.80
C LEU A 122 -4.16 8.65 2.70
N GLU A 123 -4.23 9.53 3.69
CA GLU A 123 -3.43 10.76 3.71
C GLU A 123 -1.94 10.47 3.88
N ARG A 124 -1.58 9.48 4.70
CA ARG A 124 -0.19 9.01 4.85
C ARG A 124 0.32 8.37 3.56
N LEU A 125 -0.50 7.58 2.88
CA LEU A 125 -0.18 6.98 1.59
C LEU A 125 0.01 8.06 0.51
N LYS A 126 -0.88 9.06 0.45
CA LYS A 126 -0.75 10.23 -0.44
C LYS A 126 0.54 11.00 -0.18
N ALA A 127 0.87 11.24 1.07
CA ALA A 127 2.10 11.94 1.45
C ALA A 127 3.34 11.16 0.99
N LEU A 128 3.40 9.86 1.25
CA LEU A 128 4.48 8.97 0.83
C LEU A 128 4.65 8.98 -0.70
N LEU A 129 3.55 8.81 -1.45
CA LEU A 129 3.56 8.87 -2.91
C LEU A 129 4.04 10.23 -3.41
N ARG A 130 3.52 11.32 -2.84
CA ARG A 130 3.91 12.68 -3.22
C ARG A 130 5.40 12.93 -3.01
N ASP A 131 5.93 12.55 -1.86
CA ASP A 131 7.34 12.72 -1.53
C ASP A 131 8.23 11.92 -2.50
N LYS A 132 7.87 10.68 -2.78
CA LYS A 132 8.60 9.82 -3.72
C LYS A 132 8.55 10.40 -5.13
N VAL A 133 7.35 10.69 -5.62
CA VAL A 133 7.16 11.23 -6.99
C VAL A 133 7.85 12.59 -7.13
N THR A 134 7.74 13.49 -6.15
CA THR A 134 8.42 14.80 -6.18
C THR A 134 9.94 14.62 -6.30
N ARG A 135 10.52 13.77 -5.49
CA ARG A 135 11.96 13.50 -5.46
C ARG A 135 12.47 12.94 -6.79
N ASP A 136 11.82 11.89 -7.28
CA ASP A 136 12.27 11.18 -8.48
C ASP A 136 11.96 11.93 -9.77
N TRP A 137 10.75 12.50 -9.89
CA TRP A 137 10.31 13.20 -11.10
C TRP A 137 11.00 14.53 -11.29
N SER A 138 11.32 15.26 -10.21
CA SER A 138 12.15 16.46 -10.28
C SER A 138 13.55 16.17 -10.82
N SER A 139 14.03 14.93 -10.72
CA SER A 139 15.28 14.49 -11.31
C SER A 139 15.15 14.09 -12.80
N LEU A 140 13.97 13.59 -13.20
CA LEU A 140 13.72 13.04 -14.56
C LEU A 140 13.16 14.08 -15.52
N TYR A 141 12.33 15.00 -15.05
CA TYR A 141 11.62 15.98 -15.89
C TYR A 141 11.95 17.41 -15.48
N ARG A 142 11.87 18.31 -16.47
CA ARG A 142 11.96 19.76 -16.23
C ARG A 142 10.55 20.34 -16.14
N PHE A 143 10.25 21.02 -15.06
CA PHE A 143 9.03 21.79 -14.89
C PHE A 143 9.34 23.28 -15.07
N PRO A 144 8.45 24.07 -15.67
CA PRO A 144 8.63 25.52 -15.84
C PRO A 144 8.83 26.24 -14.51
N ASP A 145 8.04 25.88 -13.50
CA ASP A 145 8.11 26.42 -12.15
C ASP A 145 7.65 25.40 -11.08
N ALA A 146 7.81 25.77 -9.82
CA ALA A 146 7.43 24.90 -8.70
C ALA A 146 5.92 24.70 -8.59
N ALA A 147 5.12 25.72 -8.88
CA ALA A 147 3.66 25.62 -8.77
C ALA A 147 3.08 24.65 -9.79
N GLN A 148 3.53 24.75 -11.05
CA GLN A 148 3.12 23.82 -12.11
C GLN A 148 3.56 22.38 -11.79
N ARG A 149 4.79 22.20 -11.28
CA ARG A 149 5.25 20.88 -10.80
C ARG A 149 4.27 20.33 -9.76
N ASP A 150 3.96 21.11 -8.73
CA ASP A 150 3.12 20.66 -7.61
C ASP A 150 1.68 20.33 -8.06
N HIS A 151 1.12 21.11 -9.00
CA HIS A 151 -0.17 20.79 -9.62
C HIS A 151 -0.13 19.49 -10.42
N CYS A 152 0.90 19.29 -11.26
CA CYS A 152 1.07 18.03 -12.02
C CYS A 152 1.21 16.83 -11.08
N LEU A 153 2.02 16.92 -10.03
CA LEU A 153 2.24 15.82 -9.09
C LEU A 153 0.96 15.49 -8.29
N ASN A 154 0.23 16.51 -7.85
CA ASN A 154 -1.05 16.31 -7.17
C ASN A 154 -2.08 15.61 -8.08
N PHE A 155 -2.16 16.02 -9.34
CA PHE A 155 -3.03 15.36 -10.33
C PHE A 155 -2.63 13.89 -10.55
N LEU A 156 -1.34 13.60 -10.71
CA LEU A 156 -0.83 12.24 -10.92
C LEU A 156 -1.10 11.34 -9.71
N VAL A 157 -0.81 11.82 -8.50
CA VAL A 157 -1.05 11.06 -7.27
C VAL A 157 -2.55 10.84 -7.06
N GLY A 158 -3.37 11.88 -7.26
CA GLY A 158 -4.82 11.78 -7.16
C GLY A 158 -5.42 10.82 -8.18
N GLY A 159 -4.95 10.91 -9.43
CA GLY A 159 -5.37 10.03 -10.52
C GLY A 159 -4.97 8.56 -10.29
N ALA A 160 -3.75 8.31 -9.80
CA ALA A 160 -3.30 6.97 -9.47
C ALA A 160 -4.14 6.34 -8.34
N ILE A 161 -4.45 7.11 -7.30
CA ILE A 161 -5.33 6.65 -6.21
C ILE A 161 -6.74 6.39 -6.72
N GLY A 162 -7.31 7.30 -7.51
CA GLY A 162 -8.64 7.13 -8.11
C GLY A 162 -8.72 5.90 -9.01
N LEU A 163 -7.66 5.62 -9.78
CA LEU A 163 -7.58 4.41 -10.63
C LEU A 163 -7.59 3.14 -9.78
N VAL A 164 -6.82 3.10 -8.69
CA VAL A 164 -6.81 1.98 -7.75
C VAL A 164 -8.17 1.79 -7.09
N GLN A 165 -8.81 2.88 -6.63
CA GLN A 165 -10.14 2.83 -6.03
C GLN A 165 -11.18 2.25 -6.99
N SER A 166 -11.21 2.77 -8.22
CA SER A 166 -12.12 2.29 -9.27
C SER A 166 -11.90 0.81 -9.59
N TRP A 167 -10.64 0.35 -9.66
CA TRP A 167 -10.32 -1.05 -9.87
C TRP A 167 -10.82 -1.94 -8.73
N MET A 168 -10.62 -1.52 -7.49
CA MET A 168 -11.10 -2.26 -6.31
C MET A 168 -12.63 -2.31 -6.25
N GLU A 169 -13.32 -1.17 -6.49
CA GLU A 169 -14.78 -1.08 -6.54
C GLU A 169 -15.37 -1.94 -7.67
N GLY A 170 -14.66 -2.05 -8.78
CA GLY A 170 -14.98 -2.95 -9.89
C GLY A 170 -14.78 -4.44 -9.60
N GLY A 171 -14.28 -4.78 -8.41
CA GLY A 171 -14.01 -6.15 -7.97
C GLY A 171 -12.69 -6.72 -8.47
N GLY A 172 -11.75 -5.88 -8.91
CA GLY A 172 -10.40 -6.30 -9.32
C GLY A 172 -10.41 -7.26 -10.51
N ARG A 173 -11.26 -7.02 -11.50
CA ARG A 173 -11.47 -7.91 -12.66
C ARG A 173 -10.27 -7.93 -13.59
N GLU A 174 -9.67 -6.76 -13.78
CA GLU A 174 -8.47 -6.60 -14.59
C GLU A 174 -7.26 -7.16 -13.83
N THR A 175 -6.31 -7.71 -14.57
CA THR A 175 -5.05 -8.16 -13.99
C THR A 175 -4.17 -6.98 -13.56
N PRO A 176 -3.26 -7.16 -12.60
CA PRO A 176 -2.26 -6.14 -12.26
C PRO A 176 -1.47 -5.62 -13.47
N GLN A 177 -1.18 -6.48 -14.44
CA GLN A 177 -0.47 -6.14 -15.67
C GLN A 177 -1.30 -5.22 -16.58
N GLU A 178 -2.60 -5.49 -16.73
CA GLU A 178 -3.52 -4.64 -17.48
C GLU A 178 -3.68 -3.27 -16.82
N MET A 179 -3.83 -3.24 -15.50
CA MET A 179 -3.90 -1.99 -14.74
C MET A 179 -2.61 -1.18 -14.81
N ALA A 180 -1.46 -1.84 -14.75
CA ALA A 180 -0.16 -1.20 -14.92
C ALA A 180 0.00 -0.61 -16.33
N ALA A 181 -0.49 -1.32 -17.36
CA ALA A 181 -0.52 -0.85 -18.74
C ALA A 181 -1.33 0.44 -18.90
N LEU A 182 -2.54 0.42 -18.34
CA LEU A 182 -3.45 1.57 -18.37
C LEU A 182 -2.83 2.77 -17.63
N ALA A 183 -2.34 2.54 -16.42
CA ALA A 183 -1.72 3.59 -15.60
C ALA A 183 -0.50 4.21 -16.31
N GLU A 184 0.39 3.39 -16.88
CA GLU A 184 1.55 3.87 -17.63
C GLU A 184 1.15 4.74 -18.82
N GLY A 185 0.16 4.29 -19.61
CA GLY A 185 -0.37 5.06 -20.74
C GLY A 185 -0.90 6.42 -20.32
N LEU A 186 -1.73 6.48 -19.27
CA LEU A 186 -2.29 7.73 -18.74
C LEU A 186 -1.19 8.68 -18.24
N ILE A 187 -0.21 8.15 -17.51
CA ILE A 187 0.89 8.94 -16.96
C ILE A 187 1.77 9.50 -18.08
N LEU A 188 2.26 8.66 -19.00
CA LEU A 188 3.20 9.07 -20.03
C LEU A 188 2.56 10.00 -21.07
N GLN A 189 1.32 9.74 -21.51
CA GLN A 189 0.61 10.61 -22.42
C GLN A 189 0.26 11.96 -21.77
N GLY A 190 -0.15 11.95 -20.51
CA GLY A 190 -0.36 13.18 -19.73
C GLY A 190 0.89 14.05 -19.68
N ILE A 191 2.04 13.45 -19.35
CA ILE A 191 3.33 14.17 -19.28
C ILE A 191 3.70 14.76 -20.65
N GLN A 192 3.56 14.00 -21.73
CA GLN A 192 3.88 14.47 -23.08
C GLN A 192 3.01 15.65 -23.51
N SER A 193 1.71 15.66 -23.15
CA SER A 193 0.79 16.74 -23.47
C SER A 193 1.17 18.07 -22.81
N PHE A 194 1.85 18.03 -21.67
CA PHE A 194 2.36 19.23 -20.97
C PHE A 194 3.70 19.73 -21.51
N GLY A 195 4.26 19.12 -22.55
CA GLY A 195 5.55 19.52 -23.12
C GLY A 195 6.74 19.31 -22.17
N LEU A 196 6.55 18.48 -21.14
CA LEU A 196 7.61 18.16 -20.18
C LEU A 196 8.67 17.31 -20.91
N GLN A 197 9.87 17.89 -21.08
CA GLN A 197 10.98 17.20 -21.69
C GLN A 197 11.75 16.37 -20.65
N SER A 198 12.02 15.11 -20.98
CA SER A 198 12.97 14.33 -20.19
C SER A 198 14.33 15.05 -20.14
N LYS A 199 14.95 15.12 -18.98
CA LYS A 199 16.33 15.62 -18.85
C LYS A 199 17.24 14.66 -19.62
N ARG A 200 17.90 15.14 -20.68
CA ARG A 200 18.92 14.36 -21.39
C ARG A 200 20.02 13.97 -20.39
N PRO A 201 20.53 12.72 -20.47
CA PRO A 201 21.72 12.38 -19.71
C PRO A 201 22.87 13.28 -20.18
N GLY A 202 23.49 14.02 -19.25
CA GLY A 202 24.74 14.72 -19.46
C GLY A 202 25.92 13.73 -19.48
#